data_0e938cf291d734e94178aa5262ead9c3
#
_entry.id   0e938cf291d734e94178aa5262ead9c3
#
_cell.length_a   1.000
_cell.length_b   1.000
_cell.length_c   1.000
_cell.angle_alpha   90.00
_cell.angle_beta   90.00
_cell.angle_gamma   90.00
#
_symmetry.space_group_name_H-M   'P 1'
#
loop_
_entity.id
_entity.type
_entity.pdbx_description
1 polymer ?
#
loop_
_entity_poly.entity_id
_entity_poly.type
_entity_poly.pdbx_seq_one_letter_code
_entity_poly.pdbx_strand_id
1 'polypeptide(L)'
;DVVDAVRQGDRIRHVEIIRVGEAAREFRTDQEAFDRARERAVAEARDAAERAQREQISRIEEQFPDAERDANGIWVRIDRQGDGPRPRQGAQVTVQYTGRFLDGRQFDSSRNRGPFQFAVGAGRVIRGWDLTVAQMHEGEVRTVVLPPDLAYGSRGAGGVIPPNAYLVFEIELVDAGR
;
A
#
# COMPACT_ATOMS: atom_id res chain seq x y z
N ASP A 1 -36.77 8.45 -12.40
CA ASP A 1 -36.45 7.16 -12.98
C ASP A 1 -36.96 6.05 -12.05
N VAL A 2 -37.51 4.94 -12.65
CA VAL A 2 -38.12 3.85 -11.87
C VAL A 2 -37.06 3.18 -10.98
N VAL A 3 -35.78 3.14 -11.40
CA VAL A 3 -34.68 2.54 -10.65
C VAL A 3 -34.35 3.36 -9.39
N ASP A 4 -34.47 4.68 -9.45
CA ASP A 4 -34.19 5.56 -8.31
C ASP A 4 -35.27 5.49 -7.21
N ALA A 5 -36.42 4.88 -7.50
CA ALA A 5 -37.52 4.69 -6.56
C ALA A 5 -37.44 3.36 -5.76
N VAL A 6 -36.55 2.44 -6.14
CA VAL A 6 -36.39 1.12 -5.47
C VAL A 6 -35.75 1.30 -4.11
N ARG A 7 -36.38 0.74 -3.07
CA ARG A 7 -35.91 0.79 -1.67
C ARG A 7 -35.60 -0.60 -1.14
N GLN A 8 -34.80 -0.66 -0.10
CA GLN A 8 -34.56 -1.92 0.62
C GLN A 8 -35.89 -2.49 1.17
N GLY A 9 -36.20 -3.72 0.76
CA GLY A 9 -37.44 -4.40 1.11
C GLY A 9 -38.47 -4.48 -0.01
N ASP A 10 -38.27 -3.79 -1.10
CA ASP A 10 -39.12 -3.90 -2.29
C ASP A 10 -38.97 -5.29 -2.92
N ARG A 11 -40.10 -5.86 -3.38
CA ARG A 11 -40.11 -7.18 -4.00
C ARG A 11 -40.20 -7.03 -5.51
N ILE A 12 -39.23 -7.61 -6.22
CA ILE A 12 -39.31 -7.79 -7.67
C ILE A 12 -40.34 -8.87 -7.96
N ARG A 13 -41.42 -8.50 -8.62
CA ARG A 13 -42.54 -9.43 -8.96
C ARG A 13 -42.31 -10.13 -10.29
N HIS A 14 -41.66 -9.48 -11.22
CA HIS A 14 -41.40 -10.01 -12.55
C HIS A 14 -40.13 -9.35 -13.12
N VAL A 15 -39.35 -10.14 -13.83
CA VAL A 15 -38.19 -9.67 -14.61
C VAL A 15 -38.30 -10.31 -15.98
N GLU A 16 -38.39 -9.48 -17.03
CA GLU A 16 -38.33 -9.92 -18.42
C GLU A 16 -36.98 -9.59 -19.03
N ILE A 17 -36.29 -10.60 -19.56
CA ILE A 17 -34.97 -10.44 -20.20
C ILE A 17 -35.22 -10.45 -21.71
N ILE A 18 -35.14 -9.28 -22.34
CA ILE A 18 -35.23 -9.13 -23.79
C ILE A 18 -33.83 -9.28 -24.40
N ARG A 19 -33.62 -10.35 -25.16
CA ARG A 19 -32.35 -10.63 -25.84
C ARG A 19 -32.42 -10.08 -27.28
N VAL A 20 -31.59 -9.07 -27.55
CA VAL A 20 -31.52 -8.43 -28.86
C VAL A 20 -30.18 -8.77 -29.53
N GLY A 21 -30.26 -9.34 -30.75
CA GLY A 21 -29.09 -9.76 -31.53
C GLY A 21 -28.68 -11.22 -31.30
N GLU A 22 -27.87 -11.72 -32.21
CA GLU A 22 -27.46 -13.14 -32.25
C GLU A 22 -26.62 -13.52 -31.05
N ALA A 23 -25.60 -12.73 -30.71
CA ALA A 23 -24.74 -12.95 -29.53
C ALA A 23 -25.52 -12.96 -28.20
N ALA A 24 -26.59 -12.14 -28.10
CA ALA A 24 -27.42 -12.12 -26.90
C ALA A 24 -28.33 -13.35 -26.79
N ARG A 25 -28.71 -13.96 -27.92
CA ARG A 25 -29.52 -15.18 -27.97
C ARG A 25 -28.69 -16.41 -27.61
N GLU A 26 -27.42 -16.43 -28.00
CA GLU A 26 -26.45 -17.48 -27.67
C GLU A 26 -25.92 -17.41 -26.25
N PHE A 27 -26.12 -16.27 -25.56
CA PHE A 27 -25.64 -16.07 -24.20
C PHE A 27 -26.34 -17.04 -23.23
N ARG A 28 -25.54 -17.95 -22.67
CA ARG A 28 -26.04 -18.92 -21.69
C ARG A 28 -26.22 -18.24 -20.33
N THR A 29 -27.39 -18.43 -19.71
CA THR A 29 -27.80 -17.86 -18.43
C THR A 29 -27.93 -18.92 -17.32
N ASP A 30 -27.45 -20.15 -17.56
CA ASP A 30 -27.47 -21.19 -16.55
C ASP A 30 -26.36 -20.94 -15.49
N GLN A 31 -26.49 -21.57 -14.34
CA GLN A 31 -25.59 -21.43 -13.21
C GLN A 31 -24.11 -21.74 -13.60
N GLU A 32 -23.93 -22.75 -14.45
CA GLU A 32 -22.60 -23.17 -14.90
C GLU A 32 -21.91 -22.10 -15.77
N ALA A 33 -22.66 -21.45 -16.66
CA ALA A 33 -22.13 -20.36 -17.48
C ALA A 33 -21.79 -19.13 -16.61
N PHE A 34 -22.63 -18.83 -15.61
CA PHE A 34 -22.35 -17.77 -14.63
C PHE A 34 -21.10 -18.07 -13.82
N ASP A 35 -20.96 -19.27 -13.30
CA ASP A 35 -19.80 -19.66 -12.50
C ASP A 35 -18.51 -19.60 -13.31
N ARG A 36 -18.51 -20.09 -14.55
CA ARG A 36 -17.36 -19.97 -15.46
C ARG A 36 -17.01 -18.51 -15.78
N ALA A 37 -18.02 -17.66 -15.99
CA ALA A 37 -17.79 -16.24 -16.26
C ALA A 37 -17.17 -15.54 -15.02
N ARG A 38 -17.66 -15.89 -13.83
CA ARG A 38 -17.12 -15.37 -12.57
C ARG A 38 -15.68 -15.83 -12.34
N GLU A 39 -15.38 -17.11 -12.57
CA GLU A 39 -14.02 -17.64 -12.44
C GLU A 39 -13.04 -16.95 -13.40
N ARG A 40 -13.46 -16.74 -14.67
CA ARG A 40 -12.65 -15.99 -15.64
C ARG A 40 -12.40 -14.56 -15.18
N ALA A 41 -13.43 -13.84 -14.76
CA ALA A 41 -13.30 -12.48 -14.28
C ALA A 41 -12.36 -12.38 -13.07
N VAL A 42 -12.43 -13.33 -12.13
CA VAL A 42 -11.51 -13.40 -10.98
C VAL A 42 -10.08 -13.68 -11.44
N ALA A 43 -9.88 -14.62 -12.36
CA ALA A 43 -8.56 -14.92 -12.90
C ALA A 43 -7.96 -13.71 -13.66
N GLU A 44 -8.73 -13.07 -14.52
CA GLU A 44 -8.30 -11.87 -15.26
C GLU A 44 -7.95 -10.71 -14.32
N ALA A 45 -8.76 -10.48 -13.28
CA ALA A 45 -8.50 -9.46 -12.27
C ALA A 45 -7.20 -9.75 -11.48
N ARG A 46 -6.96 -11.02 -11.13
CA ARG A 46 -5.74 -11.45 -10.46
C ARG A 46 -4.53 -11.24 -11.36
N ASP A 47 -4.59 -11.67 -12.62
CA ASP A 47 -3.49 -11.52 -13.57
C ASP A 47 -3.17 -10.03 -13.84
N ALA A 48 -4.20 -9.19 -13.90
CA ALA A 48 -4.03 -7.74 -14.03
C ALA A 48 -3.35 -7.14 -12.79
N ALA A 49 -3.74 -7.56 -11.58
CA ALA A 49 -3.12 -7.13 -10.34
C ALA A 49 -1.65 -7.56 -10.24
N GLU A 50 -1.33 -8.80 -10.62
CA GLU A 50 0.04 -9.31 -10.65
C GLU A 50 0.93 -8.56 -11.67
N ARG A 51 0.38 -8.21 -12.84
CA ARG A 51 1.09 -7.38 -13.83
C ARG A 51 1.36 -5.97 -13.30
N ALA A 52 0.36 -5.34 -12.71
CA ALA A 52 0.50 -4.01 -12.12
C ALA A 52 1.53 -4.01 -10.98
N GLN A 53 1.53 -5.04 -10.13
CA GLN A 53 2.51 -5.19 -9.07
C GLN A 53 3.93 -5.35 -9.60
N ARG A 54 4.14 -6.20 -10.63
CA ARG A 54 5.45 -6.37 -11.27
C ARG A 54 5.97 -5.07 -11.88
N GLU A 55 5.10 -4.30 -12.52
CA GLU A 55 5.46 -3.00 -13.08
C GLU A 55 5.90 -2.01 -11.98
N GLN A 56 5.21 -1.99 -10.83
CA GLN A 56 5.62 -1.16 -9.70
C GLN A 56 6.99 -1.58 -9.15
N ILE A 57 7.23 -2.90 -9.03
CA ILE A 57 8.53 -3.43 -8.57
C ILE A 57 9.64 -3.03 -9.53
N SER A 58 9.45 -3.19 -10.83
CA SER A 58 10.44 -2.78 -11.84
C SER A 58 10.78 -1.29 -11.75
N ARG A 59 9.77 -0.44 -11.57
CA ARG A 59 9.98 1.00 -11.35
C ARG A 59 10.77 1.30 -10.08
N ILE A 60 10.53 0.57 -9.00
CA ILE A 60 11.29 0.73 -7.76
C ILE A 60 12.76 0.37 -7.98
N GLU A 61 13.03 -0.76 -8.63
CA GLU A 61 14.39 -1.21 -8.94
C GLU A 61 15.13 -0.26 -9.87
N GLU A 62 14.43 0.35 -10.83
CA GLU A 62 15.00 1.39 -11.71
C GLU A 62 15.29 2.71 -10.97
N GLN A 63 14.40 3.13 -10.05
CA GLN A 63 14.55 4.39 -9.33
C GLN A 63 15.52 4.30 -8.15
N PHE A 64 15.66 3.12 -7.56
CA PHE A 64 16.50 2.86 -6.40
C PHE A 64 17.45 1.68 -6.65
N PRO A 65 18.37 1.78 -7.64
CA PRO A 65 19.23 0.66 -8.02
C PRO A 65 20.19 0.22 -6.91
N ASP A 66 20.49 1.13 -5.94
CA ASP A 66 21.35 0.86 -4.78
C ASP A 66 20.56 0.38 -3.54
N ALA A 67 19.24 0.21 -3.65
CA ALA A 67 18.43 -0.27 -2.55
C ALA A 67 18.39 -1.81 -2.55
N GLU A 68 18.67 -2.41 -1.41
CA GLU A 68 18.56 -3.85 -1.21
C GLU A 68 17.17 -4.20 -0.68
N ARG A 69 16.57 -5.25 -1.21
CA ARG A 69 15.28 -5.74 -0.73
C ARG A 69 15.49 -6.69 0.45
N ASP A 70 14.95 -6.33 1.62
CA ASP A 70 15.05 -7.14 2.82
C ASP A 70 14.07 -8.34 2.82
N ALA A 71 14.17 -9.21 3.84
CA ALA A 71 13.32 -10.38 4.00
C ALA A 71 11.82 -10.05 4.20
N ASN A 72 11.48 -8.83 4.59
CA ASN A 72 10.11 -8.34 4.72
C ASN A 72 9.57 -7.74 3.41
N GLY A 73 10.42 -7.66 2.38
CA GLY A 73 10.06 -7.06 1.10
C GLY A 73 10.21 -5.53 1.05
N ILE A 74 10.86 -4.92 2.03
CA ILE A 74 11.19 -3.49 2.07
C ILE A 74 12.46 -3.27 1.24
N TRP A 75 12.46 -2.32 0.31
CA TRP A 75 13.71 -1.84 -0.30
C TRP A 75 14.36 -0.83 0.63
N VAL A 76 15.63 -1.03 0.93
CA VAL A 76 16.38 -0.27 1.92
C VAL A 76 17.66 0.25 1.29
N ARG A 77 17.89 1.56 1.37
CA ARG A 77 19.16 2.21 1.07
C ARG A 77 19.60 3.04 2.26
N ILE A 78 20.82 2.83 2.73
CA ILE A 78 21.40 3.64 3.79
C ILE A 78 22.09 4.85 3.14
N ASP A 79 21.50 6.03 3.33
CA ASP A 79 22.01 7.28 2.76
C ASP A 79 23.13 7.89 3.61
N ARG A 80 23.05 7.68 4.94
CA ARG A 80 24.09 8.05 5.91
C ARG A 80 24.11 7.01 7.03
N GLN A 81 25.29 6.51 7.34
CA GLN A 81 25.48 5.63 8.50
C GLN A 81 25.31 6.40 9.82
N GLY A 82 24.69 5.76 10.80
CA GLY A 82 24.68 6.23 12.18
C GLY A 82 25.71 5.45 13.01
N ASP A 83 26.25 6.09 14.01
CA ASP A 83 27.23 5.52 14.96
C ASP A 83 26.67 5.40 16.39
N GLY A 84 25.47 5.90 16.62
CA GLY A 84 24.77 5.82 17.89
C GLY A 84 24.12 4.45 18.16
N PRO A 85 23.45 4.30 19.31
CA PRO A 85 22.78 3.05 19.67
C PRO A 85 21.59 2.76 18.76
N ARG A 86 21.18 1.48 18.76
CA ARG A 86 19.89 1.09 18.19
C ARG A 86 18.77 1.23 19.21
N PRO A 87 17.55 1.57 18.79
CA PRO A 87 16.41 1.62 19.68
C PRO A 87 16.12 0.25 20.31
N ARG A 88 15.77 0.24 21.59
CA ARG A 88 15.16 -0.94 22.21
C ARG A 88 13.67 -1.00 21.88
N GLN A 89 13.11 -2.19 21.85
CA GLN A 89 11.67 -2.34 21.69
C GLN A 89 10.91 -1.55 22.77
N GLY A 90 9.94 -0.75 22.35
CA GLY A 90 9.18 0.13 23.23
C GLY A 90 9.85 1.46 23.55
N ALA A 91 11.11 1.69 23.14
CA ALA A 91 11.77 2.98 23.33
C ALA A 91 11.06 4.10 22.57
N GLN A 92 10.98 5.28 23.21
CA GLN A 92 10.44 6.49 22.59
C GLN A 92 11.51 7.09 21.69
N VAL A 93 11.39 6.88 20.39
CA VAL A 93 12.33 7.38 19.39
C VAL A 93 11.89 8.72 18.83
N THR A 94 12.86 9.48 18.34
CA THR A 94 12.64 10.75 17.64
C THR A 94 13.18 10.63 16.23
N VAL A 95 12.35 10.90 15.22
CA VAL A 95 12.73 10.83 13.81
C VAL A 95 12.39 12.11 13.07
N GLN A 96 13.17 12.42 12.04
CA GLN A 96 12.80 13.31 10.95
C GLN A 96 12.46 12.45 9.74
N TYR A 97 11.45 12.83 8.96
CA TYR A 97 11.08 12.08 7.78
C TYR A 97 10.51 12.92 6.66
N THR A 98 10.54 12.37 5.47
CA THR A 98 9.78 12.84 4.31
C THR A 98 9.17 11.64 3.60
N GLY A 99 7.85 11.63 3.46
CA GLY A 99 7.09 10.62 2.75
C GLY A 99 6.69 11.08 1.35
N ARG A 100 6.96 10.24 0.34
CA ARG A 100 6.68 10.49 -1.08
C ARG A 100 6.02 9.28 -1.74
N PHE A 101 5.29 9.55 -2.80
CA PHE A 101 4.90 8.50 -3.76
C PHE A 101 6.08 8.18 -4.70
N LEU A 102 5.97 7.09 -5.45
CA LEU A 102 6.97 6.72 -6.46
C LEU A 102 7.13 7.76 -7.58
N ASP A 103 6.12 8.60 -7.82
CA ASP A 103 6.20 9.72 -8.75
C ASP A 103 6.93 10.96 -8.19
N GLY A 104 7.44 10.87 -6.95
CA GLY A 104 8.17 11.92 -6.26
C GLY A 104 7.31 12.94 -5.51
N ARG A 105 5.98 12.94 -5.70
CA ARG A 105 5.08 13.85 -4.95
C ARG A 105 5.14 13.55 -3.46
N GLN A 106 5.42 14.57 -2.68
CA GLN A 106 5.40 14.50 -1.23
C GLN A 106 3.96 14.50 -0.72
N PHE A 107 3.65 13.57 0.18
CA PHE A 107 2.36 13.54 0.86
C PHE A 107 2.46 13.93 2.34
N ASP A 108 3.64 13.75 2.96
CA ASP A 108 3.85 14.10 4.37
C ASP A 108 5.33 14.38 4.66
N SER A 109 5.61 15.19 5.69
CA SER A 109 6.97 15.46 6.18
C SER A 109 6.94 16.07 7.56
N SER A 110 7.91 15.72 8.39
CA SER A 110 8.15 16.34 9.70
C SER A 110 9.01 17.61 9.61
N ARG A 111 9.75 17.83 8.52
CA ARG A 111 10.78 18.88 8.43
C ARG A 111 10.26 20.30 8.69
N ASN A 112 8.97 20.57 8.44
CA ASN A 112 8.34 21.89 8.68
C ASN A 112 7.46 21.92 9.92
N ARG A 113 7.32 20.79 10.65
CA ARG A 113 6.42 20.66 11.82
C ARG A 113 7.16 20.25 13.09
N GLY A 114 8.45 19.99 12.98
CA GLY A 114 9.28 19.43 14.05
C GLY A 114 9.33 17.90 14.03
N PRO A 115 10.31 17.31 14.73
CA PRO A 115 10.52 15.87 14.76
C PRO A 115 9.30 15.09 15.24
N PHE A 116 9.12 13.89 14.71
CA PHE A 116 8.04 13.00 15.10
C PHE A 116 8.54 11.98 16.12
N GLN A 117 7.73 11.71 17.15
CA GLN A 117 8.08 10.79 18.23
C GLN A 117 7.06 9.64 18.30
N PHE A 118 7.56 8.43 18.48
CA PHE A 118 6.72 7.25 18.72
C PHE A 118 7.50 6.15 19.46
N ALA A 119 6.75 5.23 20.10
CA ALA A 119 7.34 4.05 20.71
C ALA A 119 7.57 2.97 19.65
N VAL A 120 8.83 2.61 19.39
CA VAL A 120 9.21 1.64 18.35
C VAL A 120 8.73 0.24 18.68
N GLY A 121 8.18 -0.47 17.70
CA GLY A 121 7.66 -1.83 17.86
C GLY A 121 6.34 -1.93 18.64
N ALA A 122 5.68 -0.81 18.94
CA ALA A 122 4.42 -0.75 19.67
C ALA A 122 3.18 -0.69 18.76
N GLY A 123 3.34 -0.76 17.44
CA GLY A 123 2.24 -0.67 16.47
C GLY A 123 1.55 0.71 16.44
N ARG A 124 2.28 1.76 16.81
CA ARG A 124 1.77 3.15 16.79
C ARG A 124 1.93 3.82 15.43
N VAL A 125 2.73 3.21 14.56
CA VAL A 125 3.02 3.63 13.19
C VAL A 125 2.75 2.48 12.23
N ILE A 126 2.83 2.71 10.93
CA ILE A 126 2.72 1.64 9.94
C ILE A 126 3.84 0.62 10.16
N ARG A 127 3.51 -0.65 9.90
CA ARG A 127 4.41 -1.78 10.23
C ARG A 127 5.79 -1.65 9.60
N GLY A 128 5.88 -1.13 8.38
CA GLY A 128 7.15 -0.88 7.71
C GLY A 128 8.07 0.07 8.49
N TRP A 129 7.50 1.07 9.18
CA TRP A 129 8.27 1.97 10.04
C TRP A 129 8.80 1.28 11.29
N ASP A 130 7.93 0.51 11.98
CA ASP A 130 8.37 -0.23 13.18
C ASP A 130 9.53 -1.18 12.84
N LEU A 131 9.45 -1.89 11.70
CA LEU A 131 10.51 -2.80 11.24
C LEU A 131 11.77 -2.06 10.83
N THR A 132 11.66 -0.93 10.15
CA THR A 132 12.80 -0.15 9.65
C THR A 132 13.52 0.53 10.80
N VAL A 133 12.80 1.29 11.62
CA VAL A 133 13.43 2.12 12.68
C VAL A 133 14.06 1.28 13.77
N ALA A 134 13.49 0.11 14.09
CA ALA A 134 14.10 -0.84 15.03
C ALA A 134 15.50 -1.33 14.61
N GLN A 135 15.85 -1.24 13.33
CA GLN A 135 17.15 -1.66 12.79
C GLN A 135 18.13 -0.51 12.55
N MET A 136 17.66 0.74 12.65
CA MET A 136 18.50 1.92 12.45
C MET A 136 19.38 2.20 13.64
N HIS A 137 20.53 2.83 13.38
CA HIS A 137 21.37 3.44 14.41
C HIS A 137 21.01 4.93 14.56
N GLU A 138 21.14 5.46 15.76
CA GLU A 138 21.02 6.91 15.98
C GLU A 138 22.02 7.67 15.11
N GLY A 139 21.55 8.73 14.45
CA GLY A 139 22.30 9.47 13.44
C GLY A 139 22.19 8.90 12.02
N GLU A 140 21.58 7.73 11.83
CA GLU A 140 21.41 7.13 10.50
C GLU A 140 20.32 7.83 9.70
N VAL A 141 20.55 7.98 8.40
CA VAL A 141 19.54 8.36 7.41
C VAL A 141 19.34 7.21 6.44
N ARG A 142 18.10 6.83 6.26
CA ARG A 142 17.73 5.69 5.42
C ARG A 142 16.57 6.05 4.50
N THR A 143 16.71 5.72 3.21
CA THR A 143 15.59 5.72 2.28
C THR A 143 15.02 4.32 2.19
N VAL A 144 13.71 4.18 2.40
CA VAL A 144 13.00 2.90 2.27
C VAL A 144 11.81 3.03 1.35
N VAL A 145 11.54 1.95 0.58
CA VAL A 145 10.29 1.81 -0.17
C VAL A 145 9.47 0.71 0.47
N LEU A 146 8.34 1.10 1.01
CA LEU A 146 7.43 0.20 1.73
C LEU A 146 6.36 -0.36 0.78
N PRO A 147 6.19 -1.68 0.73
CA PRO A 147 5.07 -2.28 0.03
C PRO A 147 3.74 -1.97 0.74
N PRO A 148 2.60 -2.04 0.03
CA PRO A 148 1.30 -1.67 0.57
C PRO A 148 0.90 -2.36 1.86
N ASP A 149 1.21 -3.65 2.01
CA ASP A 149 0.88 -4.47 3.17
C ASP A 149 1.65 -4.10 4.45
N LEU A 150 2.77 -3.40 4.31
CA LEU A 150 3.54 -2.82 5.40
C LEU A 150 3.24 -1.32 5.61
N ALA A 151 2.35 -0.75 4.82
CA ALA A 151 1.93 0.65 4.87
C ALA A 151 0.40 0.76 5.13
N TYR A 152 -0.38 1.19 4.16
CA TYR A 152 -1.83 1.44 4.33
C TYR A 152 -2.72 0.43 3.58
N GLY A 153 -2.12 -0.58 2.93
CA GLY A 153 -2.81 -1.70 2.30
C GLY A 153 -3.80 -1.33 1.21
N SER A 154 -4.79 -2.20 1.04
CA SER A 154 -5.86 -2.03 0.03
C SER A 154 -6.88 -0.94 0.36
N ARG A 155 -6.83 -0.34 1.56
CA ARG A 155 -7.74 0.74 1.97
C ARG A 155 -7.16 2.12 1.66
N GLY A 156 -5.82 2.26 1.60
CA GLY A 156 -5.18 3.58 1.58
C GLY A 156 -5.44 4.37 2.86
N ALA A 157 -5.24 5.69 2.84
CA ALA A 157 -5.46 6.54 4.00
C ALA A 157 -5.93 7.95 3.62
N GLY A 158 -6.99 8.42 4.30
CA GLY A 158 -7.43 9.81 4.36
C GLY A 158 -7.70 10.50 3.03
N GLY A 159 -7.98 9.77 1.95
CA GLY A 159 -8.12 10.34 0.61
C GLY A 159 -6.80 10.86 0.00
N VAL A 160 -5.70 10.78 0.74
CA VAL A 160 -4.36 11.20 0.30
C VAL A 160 -3.55 10.01 -0.23
N ILE A 161 -3.56 8.89 0.50
CA ILE A 161 -2.84 7.66 0.10
C ILE A 161 -3.81 6.74 -0.65
N PRO A 162 -3.56 6.45 -1.94
CA PRO A 162 -4.38 5.53 -2.70
C PRO A 162 -4.30 4.09 -2.18
N PRO A 163 -5.30 3.24 -2.49
CA PRO A 163 -5.20 1.81 -2.28
C PRO A 163 -3.96 1.21 -2.97
N ASN A 164 -3.32 0.26 -2.29
CA ASN A 164 -2.17 -0.51 -2.79
C ASN A 164 -0.96 0.36 -3.22
N ALA A 165 -0.79 1.53 -2.61
CA ALA A 165 0.34 2.41 -2.91
C ALA A 165 1.64 1.91 -2.26
N TYR A 166 2.71 1.86 -3.05
CA TYR A 166 4.08 1.82 -2.54
C TYR A 166 4.47 3.22 -2.08
N LEU A 167 5.13 3.30 -0.93
CA LEU A 167 5.49 4.58 -0.33
C LEU A 167 7.00 4.66 -0.09
N VAL A 168 7.59 5.77 -0.48
CA VAL A 168 9.00 6.08 -0.26
C VAL A 168 9.12 6.96 0.97
N PHE A 169 9.94 6.56 1.92
CA PHE A 169 10.27 7.37 3.08
C PHE A 169 11.78 7.57 3.20
N GLU A 170 12.19 8.81 3.30
CA GLU A 170 13.48 9.18 3.85
C GLU A 170 13.30 9.37 5.36
N ILE A 171 14.00 8.59 6.17
CA ILE A 171 13.89 8.60 7.63
C ILE A 171 15.28 8.85 8.22
N GLU A 172 15.38 9.85 9.12
CA GLU A 172 16.53 10.11 9.94
C GLU A 172 16.18 9.76 11.39
N LEU A 173 16.93 8.84 12.00
CA LEU A 173 16.81 8.54 13.42
C LEU A 173 17.64 9.54 14.22
N VAL A 174 16.95 10.50 14.83
CA VAL A 174 17.59 11.60 15.60
C VAL A 174 17.94 11.20 17.03
N ASP A 175 17.08 10.40 17.67
CA ASP A 175 17.27 9.89 19.03
C ASP A 175 16.66 8.48 19.10
N ALA A 176 17.48 7.52 19.53
CA ALA A 176 17.08 6.13 19.66
C ALA A 176 16.26 5.83 20.93
N GLY A 177 16.06 6.81 21.80
CA GLY A 177 15.43 6.65 23.11
C GLY A 177 16.32 5.89 24.10
N ARG A 178 16.32 6.28 25.33
CA ARG A 178 17.10 5.65 26.43
C ARG A 178 16.20 4.85 27.35
#